data_91271a6300609d546dc1a5c6ddb27055
#
_entry.id   91271a6300609d546dc1a5c6ddb27055
#
_cell.length_a   1.000
_cell.length_b   1.000
_cell.length_c   1.000
_cell.angle_alpha   90.00
_cell.angle_beta   90.00
_cell.angle_gamma   90.00
#
_symmetry.space_group_name_H-M   'P 1'
#
loop_
_entity.id
_entity.type
_entity.pdbx_description
1 polymer ?
#
loop_
_entity_poly.entity_id
_entity_poly.type
_entity_poly.pdbx_seq_one_letter_code
_entity_poly.pdbx_strand_id
1 'polypeptide(L)'
;TIGGSYGYSAYRNSINPVSGGENVSPARLKAMKRSGQVECETCASRKYKDGSDEADVSFKSAAHIDPSAAAGTVMAHEQEHVSNANQKAADKGGEVVSASVTLKTSTCPECGRAYVSGGVTNTAIRYPKNAYGQNQKSADYSSVAGQNINYAV
;
A
#
# COMPACT_ATOMS: atom_id res chain seq x y z
N THR A 1 1.13 33.10 -28.32
CA THR A 1 1.53 33.16 -27.95
C THR A 1 1.64 33.38 -27.28
N ILE A 2 1.47 33.21 -27.33
CA ILE A 2 1.78 33.20 -26.73
C ILE A 2 1.73 33.30 -25.88
N GLY A 3 1.57 33.30 -25.81
CA GLY A 3 1.71 33.18 -25.06
C GLY A 3 1.43 33.00 -24.41
N GLY A 4 1.25 32.95 -24.31
CA GLY A 4 1.22 32.65 -23.72
C GLY A 4 0.81 32.29 -23.13
N SER A 5 0.72 32.21 -23.14
CA SER A 5 0.55 31.91 -22.68
C SER A 5 0.45 31.37 -22.08
N TYR A 6 0.51 31.19 -21.95
CA TYR A 6 0.61 30.59 -21.41
C TYR A 6 0.48 30.01 -20.72
N GLY A 7 0.34 29.93 -20.62
CA GLY A 7 0.48 29.34 -20.09
C GLY A 7 0.06 28.86 -19.56
N TYR A 8 -0.24 28.76 -19.40
CA TYR A 8 -0.54 28.37 -18.87
C TYR A 8 -1.20 27.87 -18.76
N SER A 9 -1.53 28.01 -18.79
CA SER A 9 -1.93 27.60 -18.83
C SER A 9 -2.06 27.00 -18.84
N ALA A 10 -2.04 26.90 -18.96
CA ALA A 10 -1.79 26.28 -19.01
C ALA A 10 -1.92 25.57 -18.56
N TYR A 11 -2.08 25.26 -18.31
CA TYR A 11 -1.91 24.41 -17.90
C TYR A 11 -2.89 23.95 -17.54
N ARG A 12 -3.48 24.10 -17.35
CA ARG A 12 -4.34 23.65 -17.25
C ARG A 12 -5.04 23.10 -17.70
N ASN A 13 -5.39 23.30 -17.85
CA ASN A 13 -5.94 22.82 -18.51
C ASN A 13 -5.58 22.17 -18.92
N SER A 14 -5.00 22.33 -18.71
CA SER A 14 -4.38 21.73 -19.27
C SER A 14 -4.58 20.59 -19.22
N ILE A 15 -5.17 20.20 -18.90
CA ILE A 15 -5.47 19.13 -18.69
C ILE A 15 -5.97 18.42 -19.73
N ASN A 16 -6.71 18.84 -20.43
CA ASN A 16 -7.10 18.15 -21.47
C ASN A 16 -6.50 18.68 -22.60
N PRO A 17 -5.50 19.17 -22.49
CA PRO A 17 -4.83 19.72 -23.52
C PRO A 17 -4.64 18.76 -24.59
N VAL A 18 -4.61 17.61 -24.23
CA VAL A 18 -4.43 16.70 -25.20
C VAL A 18 -5.49 16.73 -26.14
N SER A 19 -6.57 17.11 -25.70
CA SER A 19 -7.64 17.09 -26.56
C SER A 19 -7.53 18.20 -27.49
N GLY A 20 -6.73 19.05 -27.34
CA GLY A 20 -6.69 20.16 -28.13
C GLY A 20 -6.37 19.91 -29.54
N GLY A 21 -6.51 18.79 -29.96
CA GLY A 21 -6.27 18.61 -31.29
C GLY A 21 -4.83 18.54 -31.63
N GLU A 22 -4.00 18.51 -30.67
CA GLU A 22 -2.67 18.41 -30.98
C GLU A 22 -2.36 17.04 -31.38
N ASN A 23 -1.51 16.86 -32.29
CA ASN A 23 -1.15 15.53 -32.73
C ASN A 23 -0.13 14.94 -31.83
N VAL A 24 -0.58 14.37 -30.75
CA VAL A 24 0.31 13.73 -29.80
C VAL A 24 0.37 12.27 -30.15
N SER A 25 1.55 11.75 -30.37
CA SER A 25 1.70 10.34 -30.71
C SER A 25 1.30 9.48 -29.52
N PRO A 26 0.90 8.25 -29.77
CA PRO A 26 0.56 7.36 -28.68
C PRO A 26 1.70 7.17 -27.68
N ALA A 27 2.93 7.11 -28.18
CA ALA A 27 4.07 6.98 -27.28
C ALA A 27 4.24 8.19 -26.41
N ARG A 28 4.04 9.38 -26.98
CA ARG A 28 4.16 10.58 -26.20
C ARG A 28 3.05 10.70 -25.19
N LEU A 29 1.84 10.35 -25.60
CA LEU A 29 0.71 10.40 -24.69
C LEU A 29 0.95 9.46 -23.51
N LYS A 30 1.47 8.27 -23.78
CA LYS A 30 1.76 7.33 -22.73
C LYS A 30 2.80 7.91 -21.77
N ALA A 31 3.83 8.56 -22.33
CA ALA A 31 4.85 9.17 -21.49
C ALA A 31 4.27 10.29 -20.64
N MET A 32 3.35 11.05 -21.19
CA MET A 32 2.71 12.13 -20.45
C MET A 32 1.84 11.60 -19.31
N LYS A 33 1.17 10.48 -19.56
CA LYS A 33 0.40 9.83 -18.51
C LYS A 33 1.32 9.28 -17.42
N ARG A 34 2.45 8.71 -17.83
CA ARG A 34 3.38 8.15 -16.87
C ARG A 34 3.97 9.24 -15.98
N SER A 35 4.21 10.43 -16.53
CA SER A 35 4.78 11.51 -15.77
C SER A 35 3.76 12.28 -14.95
N GLY A 36 2.49 12.03 -15.18
CA GLY A 36 1.45 12.74 -14.44
C GLY A 36 0.94 13.99 -15.13
N GLN A 37 1.46 14.33 -16.31
CA GLN A 37 1.00 15.51 -17.02
C GLN A 37 -0.42 15.33 -17.54
N VAL A 38 -0.78 14.10 -17.87
CA VAL A 38 -2.11 13.78 -18.35
C VAL A 38 -2.61 12.66 -17.45
N GLU A 39 -3.87 12.72 -17.11
CA GLU A 39 -4.43 11.71 -16.22
C GLU A 39 -4.52 10.35 -16.92
N CYS A 40 -4.12 9.30 -16.21
CA CYS A 40 -4.24 7.94 -16.69
C CYS A 40 -5.47 7.35 -16.02
N GLU A 41 -6.44 6.93 -16.79
CA GLU A 41 -7.68 6.43 -16.22
C GLU A 41 -7.46 5.19 -15.37
N THR A 42 -6.56 4.32 -15.79
CA THR A 42 -6.29 3.12 -15.03
C THR A 42 -5.68 3.48 -13.67
N CYS A 43 -4.75 4.43 -13.64
CA CYS A 43 -4.18 4.86 -12.38
C CYS A 43 -5.23 5.53 -11.50
N ALA A 44 -6.08 6.34 -12.11
CA ALA A 44 -7.09 7.08 -11.36
C ALA A 44 -8.17 6.18 -10.79
N SER A 45 -8.45 5.07 -11.45
CA SER A 45 -9.52 4.18 -11.00
C SER A 45 -9.04 3.10 -10.05
N ARG A 46 -7.74 2.99 -9.86
CA ARG A 46 -7.20 1.90 -9.04
C ARG A 46 -7.53 2.13 -7.58
N LYS A 47 -7.94 1.07 -6.91
CA LYS A 47 -8.26 1.15 -5.49
C LYS A 47 -7.46 0.12 -4.72
N TYR A 48 -7.20 0.45 -3.48
CA TYR A 48 -6.47 -0.43 -2.59
C TYR A 48 -7.42 -0.89 -1.49
N LYS A 49 -7.33 -2.15 -1.14
CA LYS A 49 -8.16 -2.70 -0.08
C LYS A 49 -7.30 -3.60 0.78
N ASP A 50 -7.49 -3.52 2.10
CA ASP A 50 -6.77 -4.37 3.02
C ASP A 50 -7.26 -5.81 2.88
N GLY A 51 -6.33 -6.74 2.79
CA GLY A 51 -6.68 -8.15 2.64
C GLY A 51 -6.57 -8.96 3.92
N SER A 52 -6.26 -8.31 5.04
CA SER A 52 -6.07 -9.04 6.28
C SER A 52 -7.40 -9.25 7.00
N ASP A 53 -7.34 -10.02 8.09
CA ASP A 53 -8.52 -10.26 8.90
C ASP A 53 -8.70 -9.22 9.99
N GLU A 54 -7.79 -8.27 10.12
CA GLU A 54 -7.88 -7.27 11.17
C GLU A 54 -8.94 -6.26 10.80
N ALA A 55 -9.86 -6.05 11.71
CA ALA A 55 -11.02 -5.21 11.40
C ALA A 55 -10.79 -3.73 11.63
N ASP A 56 -9.79 -3.40 12.42
CA ASP A 56 -9.60 -2.02 12.84
C ASP A 56 -8.48 -1.29 12.11
N VAL A 57 -8.14 -1.75 10.94
CA VAL A 57 -7.12 -1.07 10.14
C VAL A 57 -7.78 -0.31 9.02
N SER A 58 -7.04 0.59 8.41
CA SER A 58 -7.56 1.37 7.30
C SER A 58 -7.75 0.49 6.07
N PHE A 59 -8.44 1.01 5.11
CA PHE A 59 -8.68 0.33 3.82
C PHE A 59 -9.45 -0.98 3.92
N LYS A 60 -10.28 -1.12 4.95
CA LYS A 60 -11.22 -2.25 4.95
C LYS A 60 -12.21 -2.05 3.82
N SER A 61 -12.52 -0.79 3.49
CA SER A 61 -13.26 -0.47 2.29
C SER A 61 -12.26 0.02 1.27
N ALA A 62 -12.39 -0.44 0.04
CA ALA A 62 -11.44 -0.07 -0.99
C ALA A 62 -11.48 1.43 -1.24
N ALA A 63 -10.32 2.02 -1.40
CA ALA A 63 -10.22 3.46 -1.65
C ALA A 63 -9.06 3.72 -2.59
N HIS A 64 -9.17 4.79 -3.34
CA HIS A 64 -8.14 5.18 -4.28
C HIS A 64 -6.98 5.82 -3.54
N ILE A 65 -5.77 5.52 -3.99
CA ILE A 65 -4.58 6.16 -3.49
C ILE A 65 -3.83 6.68 -4.70
N ASP A 66 -3.51 7.96 -4.68
CA ASP A 66 -2.75 8.55 -5.79
C ASP A 66 -1.38 7.86 -5.86
N PRO A 67 -0.91 7.51 -7.04
CA PRO A 67 0.37 6.81 -7.15
C PRO A 67 1.53 7.54 -6.48
N SER A 68 1.51 8.87 -6.47
CA SER A 68 2.59 9.62 -5.85
C SER A 68 2.54 9.53 -4.33
N ALA A 69 1.40 9.19 -3.77
CA ALA A 69 1.24 9.07 -2.33
C ALA A 69 1.22 7.63 -1.86
N ALA A 70 1.25 6.68 -2.80
CA ALA A 70 1.00 5.30 -2.45
C ALA A 70 2.05 4.71 -1.51
N ALA A 71 3.30 5.04 -1.72
CA ALA A 71 4.34 4.45 -0.86
C ALA A 71 4.13 4.85 0.60
N GLY A 72 3.91 6.13 0.85
CA GLY A 72 3.71 6.59 2.22
C GLY A 72 2.42 6.09 2.82
N THR A 73 1.36 6.09 2.01
CA THR A 73 0.04 5.69 2.50
C THR A 73 0.02 4.19 2.83
N VAL A 74 0.59 3.38 1.96
CA VAL A 74 0.63 1.94 2.21
C VAL A 74 1.55 1.63 3.38
N MET A 75 2.68 2.35 3.48
CA MET A 75 3.57 2.13 4.62
C MET A 75 2.84 2.45 5.93
N ALA A 76 2.09 3.55 5.96
CA ALA A 76 1.34 3.91 7.16
C ALA A 76 0.30 2.84 7.48
N HIS A 77 -0.32 2.28 6.45
CA HIS A 77 -1.29 1.22 6.64
C HIS A 77 -0.62 -0.03 7.23
N GLU A 78 0.54 -0.40 6.70
CA GLU A 78 1.23 -1.57 7.22
C GLU A 78 1.71 -1.35 8.66
N GLN A 79 2.02 -0.09 9.01
CA GLN A 79 2.38 0.19 10.38
C GLN A 79 1.20 0.02 11.34
N GLU A 80 -0.02 0.11 10.85
CA GLU A 80 -1.18 -0.18 11.68
C GLU A 80 -1.15 -1.64 12.10
N HIS A 81 -0.75 -2.54 11.20
CA HIS A 81 -0.64 -3.94 11.55
C HIS A 81 0.46 -4.18 12.58
N VAL A 82 1.57 -3.44 12.47
CA VAL A 82 2.64 -3.56 13.45
C VAL A 82 2.14 -3.07 14.82
N SER A 83 1.41 -1.96 14.82
CA SER A 83 0.86 -1.42 16.04
C SER A 83 -0.11 -2.40 16.69
N ASN A 84 -0.94 -3.04 15.88
CA ASN A 84 -1.88 -4.03 16.39
C ASN A 84 -1.16 -5.24 16.97
N ALA A 85 -0.04 -5.64 16.36
CA ALA A 85 0.73 -6.74 16.90
C ALA A 85 1.33 -6.37 18.25
N ASN A 86 1.80 -5.13 18.41
CA ASN A 86 2.33 -4.68 19.68
C ASN A 86 1.22 -4.66 20.74
N GLN A 87 0.03 -4.22 20.35
CA GLN A 87 -1.08 -4.17 21.29
C GLN A 87 -1.49 -5.59 21.69
N LYS A 88 -1.53 -6.49 20.74
CA LYS A 88 -1.89 -7.88 21.03
C LYS A 88 -0.86 -8.50 21.97
N ALA A 89 0.41 -8.24 21.73
CA ALA A 89 1.46 -8.76 22.59
C ALA A 89 1.31 -8.20 24.01
N ALA A 90 1.08 -6.90 24.11
CA ALA A 90 0.92 -6.27 25.43
C ALA A 90 -0.27 -6.84 26.18
N ASP A 91 -1.37 -7.07 25.49
CA ASP A 91 -2.58 -7.59 26.12
C ASP A 91 -2.38 -8.98 26.68
N LYS A 92 -1.47 -9.73 26.12
CA LYS A 92 -1.22 -11.09 26.56
C LYS A 92 0.12 -11.26 27.28
N GLY A 93 0.73 -10.16 27.65
CA GLY A 93 1.99 -10.23 28.37
C GLY A 93 3.17 -10.67 27.57
N GLY A 94 3.08 -10.56 26.27
CA GLY A 94 4.17 -10.95 25.37
C GLY A 94 4.91 -9.73 24.84
N GLU A 95 5.78 -9.98 23.88
CA GLU A 95 6.49 -8.88 23.24
C GLU A 95 6.69 -9.23 21.77
N VAL A 96 6.72 -8.22 20.93
CA VAL A 96 6.99 -8.41 19.51
C VAL A 96 8.50 -8.49 19.37
N VAL A 97 8.99 -9.65 18.94
CA VAL A 97 10.42 -9.85 18.81
C VAL A 97 10.93 -9.56 17.42
N SER A 98 10.04 -9.48 16.46
CA SER A 98 10.43 -9.01 15.14
C SER A 98 9.21 -8.47 14.43
N ALA A 99 9.44 -7.49 13.59
CA ALA A 99 8.39 -6.91 12.78
C ALA A 99 9.05 -6.38 11.52
N SER A 100 8.50 -6.72 10.38
CA SER A 100 9.03 -6.24 9.12
C SER A 100 7.88 -5.88 8.20
N VAL A 101 8.10 -4.86 7.39
CA VAL A 101 7.13 -4.40 6.41
C VAL A 101 7.83 -4.41 5.08
N THR A 102 7.20 -5.00 4.09
CA THR A 102 7.72 -5.01 2.73
C THR A 102 6.66 -4.39 1.83
N LEU A 103 7.06 -3.43 1.02
CA LEU A 103 6.15 -2.82 0.07
C LEU A 103 6.28 -3.53 -1.26
N LYS A 104 5.15 -3.72 -1.93
CA LYS A 104 5.13 -4.36 -3.24
C LYS A 104 4.93 -3.29 -4.28
N THR A 105 5.55 -3.47 -5.43
CA THR A 105 5.41 -2.50 -6.51
C THR A 105 4.87 -3.20 -7.74
N SER A 106 4.21 -2.44 -8.57
CA SER A 106 3.68 -2.92 -9.83
C SER A 106 3.80 -1.82 -10.86
N THR A 107 3.49 -2.14 -12.09
CA THR A 107 3.55 -1.19 -13.18
C THR A 107 2.18 -1.09 -13.81
N CYS A 108 1.73 0.13 -14.03
CA CYS A 108 0.44 0.34 -14.64
C CYS A 108 0.47 -0.17 -16.09
N PRO A 109 -0.47 -1.03 -16.47
CA PRO A 109 -0.47 -1.57 -17.83
C PRO A 109 -0.81 -0.53 -18.88
N GLU A 110 -1.46 0.54 -18.50
CA GLU A 110 -1.82 1.57 -19.47
C GLU A 110 -0.69 2.56 -19.71
N CYS A 111 -0.13 3.14 -18.65
CA CYS A 111 0.86 4.19 -18.81
C CYS A 111 2.28 3.78 -18.49
N GLY A 112 2.48 2.64 -17.85
CA GLY A 112 3.82 2.18 -17.51
C GLY A 112 4.39 2.78 -16.25
N ARG A 113 3.59 3.53 -15.50
CA ARG A 113 4.08 4.13 -14.27
C ARG A 113 4.22 3.09 -13.17
N ALA A 114 5.34 3.11 -12.48
CA ALA A 114 5.54 2.22 -11.35
C ALA A 114 4.82 2.81 -10.14
N TYR A 115 4.22 1.96 -9.34
CA TYR A 115 3.51 2.42 -8.14
C TYR A 115 3.57 1.32 -7.08
N VAL A 116 3.33 1.71 -5.83
CA VAL A 116 3.27 0.75 -4.74
C VAL A 116 1.87 0.17 -4.75
N SER A 117 1.79 -1.13 -4.96
CA SER A 117 0.50 -1.81 -5.11
C SER A 117 0.01 -2.43 -3.81
N GLY A 118 0.84 -2.49 -2.79
CA GLY A 118 0.42 -3.06 -1.53
C GLY A 118 1.62 -3.27 -0.63
N GLY A 119 1.38 -3.90 0.50
CA GLY A 119 2.44 -4.20 1.44
C GLY A 119 2.16 -5.48 2.17
N VAL A 120 3.16 -5.95 2.86
CA VAL A 120 3.07 -7.15 3.68
C VAL A 120 3.75 -6.85 5.00
N THR A 121 3.08 -7.15 6.08
CA THR A 121 3.64 -7.00 7.42
C THR A 121 3.81 -8.38 8.03
N ASN A 122 5.01 -8.67 8.49
CA ASN A 122 5.29 -9.92 9.18
C ASN A 122 5.74 -9.61 10.59
N THR A 123 5.11 -10.22 11.58
CA THR A 123 5.46 -9.99 12.96
C THR A 123 5.61 -11.33 13.67
N ALA A 124 6.43 -11.34 14.70
CA ALA A 124 6.58 -12.51 15.55
C ALA A 124 6.48 -12.03 16.99
N ILE A 125 5.67 -12.72 17.78
CA ILE A 125 5.42 -12.36 19.15
C ILE A 125 5.89 -13.49 20.05
N ARG A 126 6.61 -13.14 21.09
CA ARG A 126 7.04 -14.11 22.06
C ARG A 126 6.25 -13.89 23.34
N TYR A 127 5.75 -14.96 23.90
CA TYR A 127 5.02 -14.92 25.15
C TYR A 127 5.85 -15.52 26.27
N PRO A 128 5.67 -15.03 27.50
CA PRO A 128 6.45 -15.55 28.61
C PRO A 128 6.08 -17.00 28.89
N LYS A 129 7.05 -17.77 29.32
CA LYS A 129 6.83 -19.16 29.67
C LYS A 129 6.50 -19.23 31.14
N ASN A 130 5.60 -20.14 31.50
CA ASN A 130 5.35 -20.39 32.91
C ASN A 130 5.09 -21.88 33.02
N ALA A 131 5.27 -22.40 34.22
CA ALA A 131 5.21 -23.81 34.44
C ALA A 131 3.89 -24.42 34.05
N TYR A 132 2.82 -23.74 34.35
CA TYR A 132 1.51 -24.25 34.06
C TYR A 132 1.20 -24.25 32.58
N GLY A 133 1.44 -23.15 31.96
CA GLY A 133 1.04 -22.99 30.58
C GLY A 133 2.03 -23.52 29.58
N GLN A 134 3.18 -23.94 30.00
CA GLN A 134 4.21 -24.30 29.09
C GLN A 134 3.86 -25.48 28.21
N ASN A 135 3.29 -26.51 28.77
CA ASN A 135 2.90 -27.66 27.97
C ASN A 135 1.84 -27.27 26.96
N GLN A 136 0.88 -26.53 27.42
CA GLN A 136 -0.19 -26.12 26.57
C GLN A 136 0.32 -25.19 25.47
N LYS A 137 1.20 -24.30 25.83
CA LYS A 137 1.77 -23.41 24.85
C LYS A 137 2.62 -24.17 23.84
N SER A 138 3.29 -25.17 24.28
CA SER A 138 4.06 -25.96 23.38
C SER A 138 3.20 -26.64 22.35
N ALA A 139 2.10 -27.20 22.77
CA ALA A 139 1.19 -27.83 21.84
C ALA A 139 0.61 -26.83 20.88
N ASP A 140 0.18 -25.70 21.40
CA ASP A 140 -0.38 -24.66 20.56
C ASP A 140 0.67 -24.14 19.61
N TYR A 141 1.85 -23.94 20.11
CA TYR A 141 2.91 -23.38 19.30
C TYR A 141 3.26 -24.30 18.15
N SER A 142 3.37 -25.59 18.41
CA SER A 142 3.73 -26.48 17.35
C SER A 142 2.66 -26.57 16.29
N SER A 143 1.41 -26.34 16.65
CA SER A 143 0.36 -26.40 15.66
C SER A 143 0.15 -25.09 14.91
N VAL A 144 0.46 -23.97 15.53
CA VAL A 144 0.19 -22.70 14.87
C VAL A 144 1.38 -21.79 14.71
N ALA A 145 2.54 -22.19 15.18
CA ALA A 145 3.67 -21.30 15.12
C ALA A 145 3.91 -20.73 13.76
N GLY A 146 3.97 -21.57 12.78
CA GLY A 146 4.20 -21.11 11.45
C GLY A 146 3.08 -20.23 10.98
N GLN A 147 1.88 -20.53 11.41
CA GLN A 147 0.73 -19.77 10.98
C GLN A 147 0.66 -18.44 11.64
N ASN A 148 0.95 -18.37 12.92
CA ASN A 148 0.91 -17.10 13.60
C ASN A 148 1.90 -16.14 13.01
N ILE A 149 3.05 -16.62 12.71
CA ILE A 149 4.05 -15.79 12.14
C ILE A 149 3.67 -15.39 10.75
N ASN A 150 3.10 -16.33 10.05
CA ASN A 150 2.75 -16.08 8.69
C ASN A 150 1.64 -15.14 8.51
N TYR A 151 0.63 -15.23 9.37
CA TYR A 151 -0.48 -14.44 9.06
C TYR A 151 -0.55 -13.26 9.86
N ALA A 152 0.43 -12.94 10.51
CA ALA A 152 0.47 -11.65 11.04
C ALA A 152 0.58 -10.69 9.90
N VAL A 153 0.52 -11.16 8.71
CA VAL A 153 0.62 -10.27 7.62
C VAL A 153 -0.62 -9.59 7.35
#